data_24892cdd94185c99b7d3b1c76b0f4149
#
_entry.id   24892cdd94185c99b7d3b1c76b0f4149
#
_cell.length_a   1.000
_cell.length_b   1.000
_cell.length_c   1.000
_cell.angle_alpha   90.00
_cell.angle_beta   90.00
_cell.angle_gamma   90.00
#
_symmetry.space_group_name_H-M   'P 1'
#
loop_
_entity.id
_entity.type
_entity.pdbx_description
1 polymer ?
#
loop_
_entity_poly.entity_id
_entity_poly.type
_entity_poly.pdbx_seq_one_letter_code
_entity_poly.pdbx_strand_id
1 'polypeptide(L)'
;NFTPDVGVYRERFKTLPGGRWYAMPGEGGLLMCTWPRGGAERAAGKGDPTFVGYFNECMTGFEYQVAGHMIFEGLVEQGLAVTRMIHDRYHASRRNPFNEVECSSHYARAMASHGVYLAACGFDLDGPAGHIAFAPAWGADTFRCAFIGPEGWGTYSQARGGGAFRCSLEVKWGRLR
;
A
#
# COMPACT_ATOMS: atom_id res chain seq x y z
N ASN A 1 10.68 -1.83 9.85
CA ASN A 1 11.25 -1.13 8.68
C ASN A 1 10.52 0.18 8.36
N PHE A 2 9.42 0.44 9.06
CA PHE A 2 8.69 1.68 8.95
C PHE A 2 9.48 2.84 9.56
N THR A 3 9.54 3.95 8.85
CA THR A 3 10.13 5.19 9.34
C THR A 3 9.32 6.40 8.88
N PRO A 4 9.09 7.39 9.75
CA PRO A 4 8.48 8.65 9.35
C PRO A 4 9.44 9.54 8.55
N ASP A 5 10.74 9.28 8.62
CA ASP A 5 11.77 10.02 7.88
C ASP A 5 12.91 9.08 7.47
N VAL A 6 13.06 8.86 6.18
CA VAL A 6 14.15 8.04 5.65
C VAL A 6 15.53 8.70 5.77
N GLY A 7 15.58 9.99 6.05
CA GLY A 7 16.82 10.73 6.26
C GLY A 7 17.69 10.14 7.37
N VAL A 8 17.06 9.60 8.43
CA VAL A 8 17.73 8.91 9.54
C VAL A 8 18.54 7.71 9.03
N TYR A 9 17.98 6.93 8.13
CA TYR A 9 18.66 5.75 7.55
C TYR A 9 19.66 6.14 6.47
N ARG A 10 19.40 7.19 5.70
CA ARG A 10 20.39 7.73 4.76
C ARG A 10 21.67 8.15 5.48
N GLU A 11 21.53 8.83 6.59
CA GLU A 11 22.69 9.21 7.42
C GLU A 11 23.39 7.99 8.01
N ARG A 12 22.63 7.05 8.57
CA ARG A 12 23.18 5.80 9.14
C ARG A 12 23.98 4.98 8.14
N PHE A 13 23.53 4.93 6.88
CA PHE A 13 24.13 4.11 5.84
C PHE A 13 24.95 4.89 4.82
N LYS A 14 25.29 6.12 5.10
CA LYS A 14 25.99 7.01 4.15
C LYS A 14 27.35 6.50 3.67
N THR A 15 27.99 5.63 4.44
CA THR A 15 29.31 5.06 4.11
C THR A 15 29.21 3.73 3.35
N LEU A 16 28.00 3.16 3.21
CA LEU A 16 27.84 1.92 2.48
C LEU A 16 27.82 2.19 0.98
N PRO A 17 28.51 1.35 0.19
CA PRO A 17 28.50 1.47 -1.25
C PRO A 17 27.11 1.10 -1.81
N GLY A 18 26.72 1.78 -2.87
CA GLY A 18 25.46 1.53 -3.55
C GLY A 18 24.24 2.05 -2.78
N GLY A 19 23.10 1.50 -3.14
CA GLY A 19 21.82 1.89 -2.57
C GLY A 19 21.12 2.97 -3.39
N ARG A 20 19.84 2.77 -3.58
CA ARG A 20 18.96 3.67 -4.32
C ARG A 20 17.95 4.26 -3.35
N TRP A 21 18.01 5.56 -3.19
CA TRP A 21 17.13 6.26 -2.27
C TRP A 21 16.04 6.97 -3.08
N TYR A 22 14.90 6.31 -3.26
CA TYR A 22 13.77 6.91 -3.95
C TYR A 22 12.90 7.75 -3.02
N ALA A 23 12.90 7.45 -1.73
CA ALA A 23 12.39 8.37 -0.73
C ALA A 23 13.51 9.33 -0.28
N MET A 24 13.15 10.58 -0.04
CA MET A 24 14.08 11.66 0.31
C MET A 24 14.02 11.96 1.81
N PRO A 25 15.04 12.63 2.39
CA PRO A 25 14.95 13.13 3.76
C PRO A 25 13.66 13.94 3.97
N GLY A 26 12.99 13.73 5.10
CA GLY A 26 11.67 14.28 5.39
C GLY A 26 10.50 13.53 4.75
N GLU A 27 10.75 12.42 4.07
CA GLU A 27 9.71 11.51 3.58
C GLU A 27 9.72 10.20 4.35
N GLY A 28 8.54 9.71 4.69
CA GLY A 28 8.37 8.42 5.34
C GLY A 28 8.16 7.27 4.37
N GLY A 29 8.28 6.04 4.89
CA GLY A 29 8.01 4.83 4.13
C GLY A 29 8.43 3.55 4.85
N LEU A 30 8.32 2.44 4.12
CA LEU A 30 8.82 1.14 4.51
C LEU A 30 10.11 0.83 3.74
N LEU A 31 11.23 0.88 4.44
CA LEU A 31 12.50 0.41 3.87
C LEU A 31 12.50 -1.11 3.75
N MET A 32 13.06 -1.63 2.67
CA MET A 32 13.20 -3.07 2.46
C MET A 32 13.98 -3.73 3.58
N CYS A 33 15.06 -3.09 4.04
CA CYS A 33 15.84 -3.56 5.17
C CYS A 33 16.43 -2.41 5.98
N THR A 34 16.37 -2.50 7.30
CA THR A 34 16.92 -1.49 8.24
C THR A 34 18.09 -2.02 9.06
N TRP A 35 18.45 -3.29 8.89
CA TRP A 35 19.57 -3.93 9.58
C TRP A 35 19.60 -3.67 11.10
N PRO A 36 18.50 -3.97 11.84
CA PRO A 36 18.38 -3.60 13.25
C PRO A 36 19.39 -4.31 14.15
N ARG A 37 19.92 -5.46 13.69
CA ARG A 37 20.92 -6.25 14.40
C ARG A 37 22.33 -6.11 13.79
N GLY A 38 22.58 -5.10 12.96
CA GLY A 38 23.83 -4.93 12.21
C GLY A 38 23.95 -5.92 11.05
N GLY A 39 25.10 -5.89 10.39
CA GLY A 39 25.40 -6.77 9.24
C GLY A 39 25.27 -6.09 7.89
N ALA A 40 24.87 -4.83 7.84
CA ALA A 40 24.78 -4.06 6.60
C ALA A 40 26.12 -4.04 5.85
N GLU A 41 27.23 -3.87 6.56
CA GLU A 41 28.59 -3.83 6.00
C GLU A 41 28.99 -5.16 5.37
N ARG A 42 28.58 -6.29 5.99
CA ARG A 42 28.82 -7.64 5.43
C ARG A 42 27.98 -7.87 4.19
N ALA A 43 26.72 -7.46 4.27
CA ALA A 43 25.79 -7.58 3.16
C ALA A 43 26.18 -6.66 1.99
N ALA A 44 26.72 -5.48 2.29
CA ALA A 44 27.29 -4.57 1.32
C ALA A 44 28.53 -5.13 0.61
N GLY A 45 29.02 -6.28 1.03
CA GLY A 45 30.06 -7.13 0.45
C GLY A 45 31.25 -6.37 -0.13
N LYS A 46 32.44 -6.59 0.40
CA LYS A 46 33.64 -6.05 -0.26
C LYS A 46 33.79 -6.71 -1.65
N GLY A 47 33.28 -6.08 -2.68
CA GLY A 47 33.47 -6.50 -4.07
C GLY A 47 32.27 -7.10 -4.79
N ASP A 48 31.12 -7.26 -4.14
CA ASP A 48 29.88 -7.64 -4.84
C ASP A 48 28.91 -6.43 -4.89
N PRO A 49 28.92 -5.66 -5.99
CA PRO A 49 28.04 -4.50 -6.14
C PRO A 49 26.56 -4.88 -6.32
N THR A 50 26.26 -6.15 -6.48
CA THR A 50 24.90 -6.60 -6.79
C THR A 50 24.04 -6.81 -5.57
N PHE A 51 24.65 -6.98 -4.40
CA PHE A 51 24.00 -7.53 -3.25
C PHE A 51 23.10 -6.55 -2.47
N VAL A 52 23.50 -5.29 -2.31
CA VAL A 52 22.75 -4.32 -1.48
C VAL A 52 21.96 -3.29 -2.27
N GLY A 53 21.78 -3.50 -3.56
CA GLY A 53 21.18 -2.52 -4.46
C GLY A 53 19.78 -2.05 -4.05
N TYR A 54 19.05 -2.84 -3.27
CA TYR A 54 17.64 -2.59 -2.97
C TYR A 54 17.30 -2.45 -1.48
N PHE A 55 18.27 -2.59 -0.57
CA PHE A 55 17.97 -2.65 0.86
C PHE A 55 17.34 -1.35 1.41
N ASN A 56 17.66 -0.23 0.82
CA ASN A 56 17.27 1.10 1.24
C ASN A 56 16.15 1.72 0.39
N GLU A 57 15.56 0.95 -0.50
CA GLU A 57 14.43 1.41 -1.27
C GLU A 57 13.14 1.37 -0.45
N CYS A 58 12.28 2.39 -0.65
CA CYS A 58 10.87 2.35 -0.35
C CYS A 58 10.14 1.99 -1.65
N MET A 59 9.84 0.71 -1.82
CA MET A 59 9.22 0.19 -3.04
C MET A 59 7.71 0.29 -2.94
N THR A 60 7.11 1.17 -3.68
CA THR A 60 5.69 1.53 -3.62
C THR A 60 4.76 0.32 -3.68
N GLY A 61 5.02 -0.62 -4.57
CA GLY A 61 4.21 -1.83 -4.69
C GLY A 61 4.23 -2.71 -3.45
N PHE A 62 5.41 -2.93 -2.87
CA PHE A 62 5.55 -3.71 -1.62
C PHE A 62 4.99 -2.96 -0.42
N GLU A 63 5.15 -1.65 -0.37
CA GLU A 63 4.56 -0.84 0.70
C GLU A 63 3.03 -0.94 0.70
N TYR A 64 2.38 -0.84 -0.48
CA TYR A 64 0.93 -1.05 -0.60
C TYR A 64 0.51 -2.47 -0.26
N GLN A 65 1.29 -3.48 -0.64
CA GLN A 65 1.03 -4.87 -0.28
C GLN A 65 1.02 -5.05 1.24
N VAL A 66 2.04 -4.52 1.93
CA VAL A 66 2.12 -4.57 3.40
C VAL A 66 0.98 -3.78 4.04
N ALA A 67 0.67 -2.59 3.52
CA ALA A 67 -0.43 -1.77 4.01
C ALA A 67 -1.78 -2.49 3.91
N GLY A 68 -2.07 -3.10 2.77
CA GLY A 68 -3.28 -3.90 2.57
C GLY A 68 -3.34 -5.10 3.51
N HIS A 69 -2.23 -5.83 3.67
CA HIS A 69 -2.15 -6.95 4.62
C HIS A 69 -2.38 -6.50 6.06
N MET A 70 -1.77 -5.39 6.49
CA MET A 70 -2.02 -4.82 7.82
C MET A 70 -3.51 -4.55 8.06
N ILE A 71 -4.22 -3.99 7.08
CA ILE A 71 -5.65 -3.71 7.19
C ILE A 71 -6.45 -5.02 7.31
N PHE A 72 -6.14 -6.03 6.51
CA PHE A 72 -6.79 -7.35 6.61
C PHE A 72 -6.59 -8.01 7.99
N GLU A 73 -5.41 -7.81 8.60
CA GLU A 73 -5.09 -8.31 9.95
C GLU A 73 -5.62 -7.40 11.08
N GLY A 74 -6.42 -6.38 10.77
CA GLY A 74 -6.99 -5.45 11.75
C GLY A 74 -6.06 -4.34 12.22
N LEU A 75 -4.83 -4.25 11.69
CA LEU A 75 -3.89 -3.16 11.95
C LEU A 75 -4.19 -1.95 11.06
N VAL A 76 -5.42 -1.45 11.15
CA VAL A 76 -5.97 -0.45 10.21
C VAL A 76 -5.17 0.84 10.22
N GLU A 77 -4.90 1.40 11.40
CA GLU A 77 -4.18 2.67 11.53
C GLU A 77 -2.76 2.58 10.94
N GLN A 78 -2.07 1.46 11.19
CA GLN A 78 -0.72 1.22 10.66
C GLN A 78 -0.73 1.09 9.14
N GLY A 79 -1.68 0.35 8.59
CA GLY A 79 -1.86 0.22 7.14
C GLY A 79 -2.17 1.56 6.48
N LEU A 80 -3.05 2.36 7.08
CA LEU A 80 -3.37 3.71 6.61
C LEU A 80 -2.18 4.66 6.73
N ALA A 81 -1.37 4.57 7.79
CA ALA A 81 -0.16 5.38 7.93
C ALA A 81 0.84 5.09 6.81
N VAL A 82 1.07 3.83 6.47
CA VAL A 82 1.93 3.45 5.33
C VAL A 82 1.35 4.00 4.03
N THR A 83 0.06 3.79 3.78
CA THR A 83 -0.64 4.29 2.59
C THR A 83 -0.51 5.80 2.45
N ARG A 84 -0.68 6.53 3.54
CA ARG A 84 -0.55 7.99 3.59
C ARG A 84 0.86 8.45 3.24
N MET A 85 1.89 7.79 3.74
CA MET A 85 3.28 8.15 3.44
C MET A 85 3.63 7.96 1.96
N ILE A 86 3.12 6.89 1.34
CA ILE A 86 3.29 6.69 -0.09
C ILE A 86 2.61 7.82 -0.87
N HIS A 87 1.37 8.14 -0.52
CA HIS A 87 0.61 9.22 -1.14
C HIS A 87 1.36 10.57 -1.02
N ASP A 88 1.87 10.89 0.14
CA ASP A 88 2.55 12.15 0.40
C ASP A 88 3.87 12.28 -0.37
N ARG A 89 4.58 11.17 -0.63
CA ARG A 89 5.78 11.17 -1.49
C ARG A 89 5.46 11.56 -2.93
N TYR A 90 4.31 11.16 -3.43
CA TYR A 90 3.88 11.40 -4.82
C TYR A 90 2.94 12.62 -4.95
N HIS A 91 2.90 13.48 -3.95
CA HIS A 91 2.18 14.75 -4.07
C HIS A 91 2.86 15.69 -5.05
N ALA A 92 2.08 16.40 -5.86
CA ALA A 92 2.58 17.27 -6.93
C ALA A 92 3.53 18.39 -6.46
N SER A 93 3.44 18.79 -5.17
CA SER A 93 4.38 19.77 -4.59
C SER A 93 5.78 19.21 -4.34
N ARG A 94 5.94 17.88 -4.39
CA ARG A 94 7.22 17.21 -4.10
C ARG A 94 7.86 16.64 -5.36
N ARG A 95 7.07 16.00 -6.22
CA ARG A 95 7.54 15.36 -7.45
C ARG A 95 6.39 15.17 -8.43
N ASN A 96 6.70 14.70 -9.63
CA ASN A 96 5.68 14.31 -10.59
C ASN A 96 4.88 13.12 -10.05
N PRO A 97 3.56 13.28 -9.77
CA PRO A 97 2.73 12.21 -9.22
C PRO A 97 2.50 11.05 -10.20
N PHE A 98 2.74 11.26 -11.49
CA PHE A 98 2.59 10.24 -12.53
C PHE A 98 3.88 9.47 -12.82
N ASN A 99 4.99 9.85 -12.18
CA ASN A 99 6.25 9.13 -12.28
C ASN A 99 6.53 8.36 -11.01
N GLU A 100 5.98 7.16 -10.91
CA GLU A 100 6.33 6.24 -9.84
C GLU A 100 7.76 5.75 -10.02
N VAL A 101 8.59 6.07 -9.04
CA VAL A 101 10.01 5.73 -9.04
C VAL A 101 10.25 4.52 -8.14
N GLU A 102 10.62 3.42 -8.78
CA GLU A 102 11.06 2.17 -8.14
C GLU A 102 11.96 1.46 -9.14
N CYS A 103 13.15 1.06 -8.78
CA CYS A 103 14.15 0.53 -9.72
C CYS A 103 14.53 1.49 -10.86
N SER A 104 13.56 2.20 -11.42
CA SER A 104 13.71 3.25 -12.43
C SER A 104 12.47 4.16 -12.45
N SER A 105 12.46 5.15 -13.35
CA SER A 105 11.30 6.03 -13.56
C SER A 105 10.15 5.28 -14.23
N HIS A 106 8.91 5.65 -13.88
CA HIS A 106 7.67 5.09 -14.44
C HIS A 106 7.54 3.58 -14.29
N TYR A 107 7.95 3.03 -13.15
CA TYR A 107 7.92 1.59 -12.91
C TYR A 107 6.48 1.03 -12.76
N ALA A 108 5.53 1.88 -12.37
CA ALA A 108 4.09 1.61 -12.47
C ALA A 108 3.56 0.45 -11.60
N ARG A 109 3.95 0.39 -10.34
CA ARG A 109 3.34 -0.51 -9.34
C ARG A 109 2.23 0.14 -8.50
N ALA A 110 1.84 1.35 -8.82
CA ALA A 110 0.77 2.08 -8.12
C ALA A 110 -0.55 1.29 -8.09
N MET A 111 -0.76 0.38 -9.05
CA MET A 111 -1.91 -0.53 -9.09
C MET A 111 -2.03 -1.41 -7.84
N ALA A 112 -0.95 -1.66 -7.10
CA ALA A 112 -0.98 -2.36 -5.81
C ALA A 112 -1.82 -1.63 -4.75
N SER A 113 -2.06 -0.32 -4.91
CA SER A 113 -2.97 0.46 -4.06
C SER A 113 -4.40 -0.07 -4.08
N HIS A 114 -4.80 -0.73 -5.18
CA HIS A 114 -6.11 -1.39 -5.25
C HIS A 114 -6.27 -2.48 -4.18
N GLY A 115 -5.19 -3.20 -3.84
CA GLY A 115 -5.19 -4.16 -2.73
C GLY A 115 -5.50 -3.51 -1.38
N VAL A 116 -5.01 -2.30 -1.13
CA VAL A 116 -5.38 -1.51 0.06
C VAL A 116 -6.85 -1.15 0.05
N TYR A 117 -7.38 -0.76 -1.11
CA TYR A 117 -8.78 -0.45 -1.26
C TYR A 117 -9.67 -1.67 -1.00
N LEU A 118 -9.32 -2.85 -1.54
CA LEU A 118 -10.05 -4.10 -1.29
C LEU A 118 -10.04 -4.46 0.21
N ALA A 119 -8.88 -4.33 0.87
CA ALA A 119 -8.76 -4.54 2.30
C ALA A 119 -9.62 -3.58 3.12
N ALA A 120 -9.66 -2.29 2.73
CA ALA A 120 -10.49 -1.27 3.35
C ALA A 120 -11.98 -1.58 3.26
N CYS A 121 -12.42 -2.08 2.10
CA CYS A 121 -13.80 -2.47 1.85
C CYS A 121 -14.16 -3.83 2.43
N GLY A 122 -13.16 -4.67 2.77
CA GLY A 122 -13.36 -6.08 3.05
C GLY A 122 -14.10 -6.77 1.91
N PHE A 123 -13.73 -6.40 0.66
CA PHE A 123 -14.37 -6.92 -0.54
C PHE A 123 -13.88 -8.32 -0.84
N ASP A 124 -14.81 -9.24 -1.02
CA ASP A 124 -14.57 -10.61 -1.46
C ASP A 124 -15.52 -10.98 -2.59
N LEU A 125 -15.01 -11.67 -3.60
CA LEU A 125 -15.74 -12.11 -4.76
C LEU A 125 -15.28 -13.51 -5.19
N ASP A 126 -16.17 -14.49 -5.05
CA ASP A 126 -16.02 -15.84 -5.61
C ASP A 126 -17.06 -16.03 -6.70
N GLY A 127 -16.68 -15.76 -7.95
CA GLY A 127 -17.58 -15.87 -9.09
C GLY A 127 -18.12 -17.30 -9.31
N PRO A 128 -17.30 -18.35 -9.26
CA PRO A 128 -17.78 -19.74 -9.35
C PRO A 128 -18.80 -20.11 -8.29
N ALA A 129 -18.65 -19.61 -7.07
CA ALA A 129 -19.61 -19.84 -5.98
C ALA A 129 -20.80 -18.85 -6.01
N GLY A 130 -20.78 -17.85 -6.88
CA GLY A 130 -21.80 -16.79 -6.90
C GLY A 130 -21.81 -15.93 -5.63
N HIS A 131 -20.66 -15.76 -5.02
CA HIS A 131 -20.51 -15.06 -3.74
C HIS A 131 -19.89 -13.68 -3.91
N ILE A 132 -20.51 -12.67 -3.26
CA ILE A 132 -19.95 -11.33 -3.09
C ILE A 132 -20.14 -10.89 -1.65
N ALA A 133 -19.09 -10.36 -1.02
CA ALA A 133 -19.14 -9.88 0.35
C ALA A 133 -18.43 -8.55 0.55
N PHE A 134 -18.83 -7.85 1.60
CA PHE A 134 -18.21 -6.60 2.05
C PHE A 134 -18.13 -6.61 3.57
N ALA A 135 -16.95 -6.33 4.11
CA ALA A 135 -16.67 -6.23 5.52
C ALA A 135 -15.77 -5.01 5.79
N PRO A 136 -16.31 -3.78 5.76
CA PRO A 136 -15.51 -2.57 5.89
C PRO A 136 -14.64 -2.60 7.14
N ALA A 137 -13.36 -2.31 6.99
CA ALA A 137 -12.37 -2.32 8.07
C ALA A 137 -12.62 -1.20 9.11
N TRP A 138 -13.35 -0.14 8.71
CA TRP A 138 -13.80 0.94 9.58
C TRP A 138 -15.10 1.55 9.07
N GLY A 139 -15.77 2.34 9.92
CA GLY A 139 -17.01 3.05 9.55
C GLY A 139 -18.16 2.11 9.19
N ALA A 140 -18.18 0.90 9.76
CA ALA A 140 -19.16 -0.15 9.41
C ALA A 140 -20.62 0.23 9.66
N ASP A 141 -20.89 1.25 10.47
CA ASP A 141 -22.26 1.73 10.71
C ASP A 141 -22.79 2.58 9.55
N THR A 142 -21.90 3.24 8.81
CA THR A 142 -22.28 3.97 7.59
C THR A 142 -21.10 3.90 6.62
N PHE A 143 -21.24 3.10 5.59
CA PHE A 143 -20.16 2.84 4.64
C PHE A 143 -20.66 2.84 3.20
N ARG A 144 -19.81 3.28 2.27
CA ARG A 144 -20.06 3.25 0.83
C ARG A 144 -18.76 3.06 0.07
N CYS A 145 -18.77 2.15 -0.90
CA CYS A 145 -17.63 1.92 -1.79
C CYS A 145 -18.07 1.55 -3.19
N ALA A 146 -17.16 1.65 -4.16
CA ALA A 146 -17.31 1.03 -5.46
C ALA A 146 -17.00 -0.47 -5.36
N PHE A 147 -17.48 -1.25 -6.32
CA PHE A 147 -17.02 -2.61 -6.56
C PHE A 147 -16.87 -2.85 -8.06
N ILE A 148 -15.98 -3.76 -8.41
CA ILE A 148 -15.73 -4.18 -9.78
C ILE A 148 -15.77 -5.71 -9.80
N GLY A 149 -16.61 -6.26 -10.63
CA GLY A 149 -16.68 -7.69 -10.93
C GLY A 149 -16.33 -7.98 -12.41
N PRO A 150 -16.26 -9.25 -12.81
CA PRO A 150 -15.86 -9.63 -14.16
C PRO A 150 -16.78 -9.09 -15.27
N GLU A 151 -18.08 -8.96 -14.99
CA GLU A 151 -19.08 -8.56 -15.99
C GLU A 151 -19.81 -7.23 -15.64
N GLY A 152 -19.38 -6.53 -14.60
CA GLY A 152 -20.02 -5.26 -14.21
C GLY A 152 -19.35 -4.58 -13.04
N TRP A 153 -19.78 -3.35 -12.79
CA TRP A 153 -19.33 -2.57 -11.65
C TRP A 153 -20.47 -1.73 -11.06
N GLY A 154 -20.28 -1.32 -9.85
CA GLY A 154 -21.32 -0.56 -9.16
C GLY A 154 -20.90 0.00 -7.82
N THR A 155 -21.87 0.23 -6.97
CA THR A 155 -21.69 0.78 -5.64
C THR A 155 -22.33 -0.14 -4.61
N TYR A 156 -21.57 -0.45 -3.56
CA TYR A 156 -22.11 -1.00 -2.32
C TYR A 156 -22.30 0.10 -1.29
N SER A 157 -23.37 0.03 -0.53
CA SER A 157 -23.57 0.88 0.64
C SER A 157 -24.23 0.10 1.77
N GLN A 158 -23.89 0.45 3.00
CA GLN A 158 -24.53 -0.07 4.21
C GLN A 158 -24.80 1.03 5.22
N ALA A 159 -25.83 0.83 6.01
CA ALA A 159 -26.17 1.67 7.16
C ALA A 159 -26.73 0.82 8.29
N ARG A 160 -26.30 1.11 9.52
CA ARG A 160 -26.80 0.51 10.74
C ARG A 160 -27.41 1.59 11.62
N GLY A 161 -28.63 1.40 12.06
CA GLY A 161 -29.33 2.35 12.92
C GLY A 161 -30.72 1.88 13.27
N GLY A 162 -31.26 2.31 14.43
CA GLY A 162 -32.61 1.96 14.87
C GLY A 162 -32.87 0.45 15.01
N GLY A 163 -31.83 -0.34 15.33
CA GLY A 163 -31.93 -1.80 15.42
C GLY A 163 -31.97 -2.54 14.07
N ALA A 164 -31.79 -1.82 12.96
CA ALA A 164 -31.80 -2.38 11.62
C ALA A 164 -30.41 -2.26 10.96
N PHE A 165 -30.07 -3.26 10.15
CA PHE A 165 -28.96 -3.22 9.20
C PHE A 165 -29.53 -3.20 7.78
N ARG A 166 -29.14 -2.22 7.00
CA ARG A 166 -29.55 -2.09 5.61
C ARG A 166 -28.30 -2.06 4.74
N CYS A 167 -28.34 -2.84 3.65
CA CYS A 167 -27.30 -2.80 2.62
C CYS A 167 -27.93 -2.70 1.24
N SER A 168 -27.20 -2.15 0.30
CA SER A 168 -27.62 -1.99 -1.09
C SER A 168 -26.45 -2.22 -2.02
N LEU A 169 -26.69 -3.00 -3.08
CA LEU A 169 -25.85 -3.15 -4.24
C LEU A 169 -26.52 -2.46 -5.42
N GLU A 170 -25.89 -1.45 -5.97
CA GLU A 170 -26.36 -0.73 -7.15
C GLU A 170 -25.42 -1.02 -8.32
N VAL A 171 -25.85 -1.81 -9.30
CA VAL A 171 -25.09 -2.05 -10.52
C VAL A 171 -25.20 -0.82 -11.42
N LYS A 172 -24.09 -0.19 -11.71
CA LYS A 172 -24.00 1.01 -12.56
C LYS A 172 -23.83 0.65 -14.03
N TRP A 173 -23.16 -0.46 -14.29
CA TRP A 173 -22.93 -0.99 -15.61
C TRP A 173 -22.75 -2.48 -15.59
N GLY A 174 -23.20 -3.16 -16.66
CA GLY A 174 -23.09 -4.61 -16.78
C GLY A 174 -24.06 -5.36 -15.88
N ARG A 175 -23.61 -6.47 -15.31
CA ARG A 175 -24.42 -7.37 -14.47
C ARG A 175 -23.56 -8.08 -13.43
N LEU A 176 -24.20 -8.54 -12.36
CA LEU A 176 -23.65 -9.51 -11.41
C LEU A 176 -24.15 -10.90 -11.80
N ARG A 177 -23.22 -11.82 -11.93
CA ARG A 177 -23.49 -13.24 -12.16
C ARG A 177 -22.60 -14.07 -11.26
#